data_b6caff0aac159c2bca05c8a5728b31d0
#
_entry.id   b6caff0aac159c2bca05c8a5728b31d0
#
_cell.length_a   1.000
_cell.length_b   1.000
_cell.length_c   1.000
_cell.angle_alpha   90.00
_cell.angle_beta   90.00
_cell.angle_gamma   90.00
#
_symmetry.space_group_name_H-M   'P 1'
#
loop_
_entity.id
_entity.type
_entity.pdbx_description
1 polymer ?
#
loop_
_entity_poly.entity_id
_entity_poly.type
_entity_poly.pdbx_seq_one_letter_code
_entity_poly.pdbx_strand_id
1 'polypeptide(L)'
;EKGKPASFTGAVGAFDFKVIPSKTKLKAGESLDLEVSVSGKGNLKLFTHPKPVVPSSLEMYDPAHQENVQTPVTGMIGKVSDRYTIIPQFKGKYTIKPITFSYYDVKTSSYKTIASQEIIIDVLEGDGVLAASNTKTNKQVIQKKQVFQYNKLKSEFDVKSKVDFLGSGLFYSLLIAPLLLIPVVVVLRKQ
;
A
#
# COMPACT_ATOMS: atom_id res chain seq x y z
N GLU A 1 27.14 -26.43 15.33
CA GLU A 1 27.34 -25.61 16.54
C GLU A 1 26.33 -26.04 17.60
N LYS A 2 26.81 -26.55 18.74
CA LYS A 2 25.95 -27.07 19.80
C LYS A 2 25.12 -25.94 20.42
N GLY A 3 23.77 -26.07 20.39
CA GLY A 3 22.87 -25.14 21.05
C GLY A 3 22.38 -23.94 20.23
N LYS A 4 22.67 -23.87 18.93
CA LYS A 4 22.20 -22.80 18.05
C LYS A 4 20.70 -22.97 17.74
N PRO A 5 19.85 -22.01 18.13
CA PRO A 5 18.40 -22.06 17.81
C PRO A 5 18.13 -21.91 16.31
N ALA A 6 17.05 -22.51 15.79
CA ALA A 6 16.63 -22.36 14.40
C ALA A 6 16.27 -20.90 14.03
N SER A 7 15.83 -20.12 15.01
CA SER A 7 15.49 -18.69 14.86
C SER A 7 16.70 -17.74 14.94
N PHE A 8 17.92 -18.26 15.02
CA PHE A 8 19.12 -17.43 15.06
C PHE A 8 19.51 -16.94 13.66
N THR A 9 19.50 -15.64 13.46
CA THR A 9 19.78 -14.97 12.17
C THR A 9 21.09 -14.18 12.16
N GLY A 10 21.98 -14.42 13.13
CA GLY A 10 23.29 -13.77 13.20
C GLY A 10 23.38 -12.62 14.23
N ALA A 11 22.39 -12.43 15.08
CA ALA A 11 22.39 -11.38 16.08
C ALA A 11 23.37 -11.72 17.23
N VAL A 12 24.34 -10.83 17.48
CA VAL A 12 25.37 -10.98 18.52
C VAL A 12 25.42 -9.73 19.39
N GLY A 13 25.18 -9.87 20.67
CA GLY A 13 25.15 -8.74 21.61
C GLY A 13 24.23 -8.95 22.79
N ALA A 14 23.69 -7.87 23.30
CA ALA A 14 22.68 -7.87 24.37
C ALA A 14 21.48 -7.07 23.88
N PHE A 15 20.36 -7.74 23.67
CA PHE A 15 19.18 -7.16 23.00
C PHE A 15 17.91 -7.35 23.82
N ASP A 16 17.00 -6.39 23.62
CA ASP A 16 15.57 -6.46 23.95
C ASP A 16 14.76 -6.56 22.67
N PHE A 17 13.68 -7.34 22.69
CA PHE A 17 12.81 -7.60 21.54
C PHE A 17 11.38 -7.31 21.89
N LYS A 18 10.71 -6.48 21.07
CA LYS A 18 9.32 -6.09 21.29
C LYS A 18 8.52 -6.17 20.00
N VAL A 19 7.28 -6.61 20.13
CA VAL A 19 6.27 -6.62 19.05
C VAL A 19 5.03 -5.91 19.58
N ILE A 20 4.67 -4.78 18.96
CA ILE A 20 3.61 -3.90 19.46
C ILE A 20 2.65 -3.57 18.30
N PRO A 21 1.36 -3.95 18.40
CA PRO A 21 0.34 -3.49 17.48
C PRO A 21 -0.09 -2.05 17.84
N SER A 22 -0.40 -1.22 16.84
CA SER A 22 -0.93 0.14 17.05
C SER A 22 -2.33 0.12 17.66
N LYS A 23 -3.11 -0.91 17.34
CA LYS A 23 -4.45 -1.18 17.87
C LYS A 23 -4.76 -2.67 17.77
N THR A 24 -5.64 -3.16 18.64
CA THR A 24 -6.09 -4.57 18.64
C THR A 24 -7.57 -4.72 18.28
N LYS A 25 -8.31 -3.62 18.18
CA LYS A 25 -9.70 -3.59 17.72
C LYS A 25 -9.84 -2.61 16.58
N LEU A 26 -10.42 -3.07 15.46
CA LEU A 26 -10.61 -2.27 14.26
C LEU A 26 -11.76 -2.83 13.42
N LYS A 27 -12.22 -2.09 12.42
CA LYS A 27 -13.20 -2.57 11.44
C LYS A 27 -12.52 -3.30 10.30
N ALA A 28 -13.24 -4.19 9.61
CA ALA A 28 -12.76 -4.79 8.37
C ALA A 28 -12.47 -3.70 7.33
N GLY A 29 -11.32 -3.80 6.65
CA GLY A 29 -10.81 -2.80 5.72
C GLY A 29 -10.01 -1.65 6.36
N GLU A 30 -9.98 -1.51 7.68
CA GLU A 30 -9.07 -0.57 8.35
C GLU A 30 -7.68 -1.16 8.51
N SER A 31 -6.65 -0.32 8.42
CA SER A 31 -5.26 -0.72 8.66
C SER A 31 -4.90 -0.69 10.14
N LEU A 32 -4.01 -1.58 10.54
CA LEU A 32 -3.25 -1.52 11.78
C LEU A 32 -1.77 -1.64 11.47
N ASP A 33 -0.92 -1.01 12.26
CA ASP A 33 0.52 -1.17 12.18
C ASP A 33 1.01 -2.13 13.26
N LEU A 34 1.88 -3.05 12.87
CA LEU A 34 2.58 -3.96 13.77
C LEU A 34 4.06 -3.61 13.75
N GLU A 35 4.56 -3.05 14.85
CA GLU A 35 5.98 -2.73 15.00
C GLU A 35 6.72 -3.90 15.62
N VAL A 36 7.72 -4.42 14.89
CA VAL A 36 8.68 -5.41 15.36
C VAL A 36 10.00 -4.69 15.59
N SER A 37 10.50 -4.66 16.82
CA SER A 37 11.69 -3.89 17.15
C SER A 37 12.69 -4.66 17.98
N VAL A 38 13.97 -4.45 17.68
CA VAL A 38 15.13 -4.91 18.43
C VAL A 38 15.91 -3.70 18.90
N SER A 39 16.21 -3.63 20.18
CA SER A 39 17.01 -2.55 20.76
C SER A 39 18.10 -3.13 21.66
N GLY A 40 19.21 -2.40 21.80
CA GLY A 40 20.30 -2.85 22.65
C GLY A 40 21.69 -2.50 22.13
N LYS A 41 22.67 -3.30 22.53
CA LYS A 41 24.08 -3.15 22.13
C LYS A 41 24.57 -4.42 21.45
N GLY A 42 25.05 -4.29 20.21
CA GLY A 42 25.55 -5.42 19.42
C GLY A 42 25.53 -5.08 17.93
N ASN A 43 25.50 -6.09 17.09
CA ASN A 43 25.57 -5.96 15.64
C ASN A 43 24.21 -5.62 14.99
N LEU A 44 23.52 -4.57 15.46
CA LEU A 44 22.13 -4.20 15.11
C LEU A 44 21.83 -4.11 13.61
N LYS A 45 22.84 -3.87 12.77
CA LYS A 45 22.69 -3.74 11.31
C LYS A 45 23.06 -5.01 10.53
N LEU A 46 23.47 -6.08 11.18
CA LEU A 46 24.11 -7.22 10.52
C LEU A 46 23.31 -8.54 10.62
N PHE A 47 22.09 -8.51 11.11
CA PHE A 47 21.23 -9.68 11.16
C PHE A 47 19.87 -9.42 10.51
N THR A 48 19.18 -10.48 10.11
CA THR A 48 17.84 -10.38 9.56
C THR A 48 16.81 -10.34 10.69
N HIS A 49 15.91 -9.35 10.64
CA HIS A 49 14.82 -9.23 11.60
C HIS A 49 13.81 -10.37 11.45
N PRO A 50 13.23 -10.83 12.57
CA PRO A 50 12.18 -11.83 12.52
C PRO A 50 10.92 -11.24 11.90
N LYS A 51 10.34 -11.96 10.93
CA LYS A 51 9.10 -11.57 10.25
C LYS A 51 7.88 -12.14 10.97
N PRO A 52 6.79 -11.36 11.10
CA PRO A 52 5.53 -11.89 11.60
C PRO A 52 4.93 -12.87 10.58
N VAL A 53 4.31 -13.94 11.11
CA VAL A 53 3.50 -14.85 10.32
C VAL A 53 2.04 -14.57 10.66
N VAL A 54 1.30 -14.06 9.68
CA VAL A 54 -0.10 -13.71 9.84
C VAL A 54 -0.99 -14.71 9.09
N PRO A 55 -2.25 -14.94 9.52
CA PRO A 55 -3.24 -15.71 8.77
C PRO A 55 -3.47 -15.11 7.37
N SER A 56 -3.78 -15.95 6.39
CA SER A 56 -4.01 -15.53 4.99
C SER A 56 -5.20 -14.57 4.79
N SER A 57 -6.07 -14.47 5.77
CA SER A 57 -7.19 -13.52 5.82
C SER A 57 -6.78 -12.11 6.27
N LEU A 58 -5.54 -11.93 6.68
CA LEU A 58 -4.92 -10.64 6.98
C LEU A 58 -3.96 -10.31 5.84
N GLU A 59 -4.23 -9.25 5.12
CA GLU A 59 -3.30 -8.73 4.11
C GLU A 59 -2.19 -7.97 4.80
N MET A 60 -0.94 -8.38 4.60
CA MET A 60 0.23 -7.77 5.21
C MET A 60 1.16 -7.23 4.12
N TYR A 61 1.52 -5.96 4.25
CA TYR A 61 2.42 -5.27 3.34
C TYR A 61 3.87 -5.34 3.81
N ASP A 62 4.80 -5.12 2.89
CA ASP A 62 6.22 -5.04 3.21
C ASP A 62 6.50 -3.94 4.25
N PRO A 63 7.44 -4.17 5.17
CA PRO A 63 7.64 -3.28 6.29
C PRO A 63 8.36 -1.99 5.90
N ALA A 64 8.00 -0.91 6.58
CA ALA A 64 8.82 0.30 6.63
C ALA A 64 9.94 0.07 7.66
N HIS A 65 11.17 -0.02 7.18
CA HIS A 65 12.37 -0.20 8.00
C HIS A 65 12.85 1.13 8.59
N GLN A 66 13.17 1.14 9.89
CA GLN A 66 13.69 2.31 10.58
C GLN A 66 14.88 1.93 11.46
N GLU A 67 15.98 2.68 11.30
CA GLU A 67 17.21 2.51 12.08
C GLU A 67 17.50 3.78 12.89
N ASN A 68 17.67 3.60 14.19
CA ASN A 68 18.21 4.62 15.08
C ASN A 68 19.38 4.02 15.84
N VAL A 69 20.53 3.90 15.16
CA VAL A 69 21.72 3.22 15.64
C VAL A 69 22.91 4.17 15.62
N GLN A 70 23.58 4.30 16.75
CA GLN A 70 24.85 4.99 16.90
C GLN A 70 25.98 3.94 16.92
N THR A 71 27.16 4.32 16.39
CA THR A 71 28.32 3.44 16.32
C THR A 71 29.52 4.07 17.03
N PRO A 72 29.49 4.19 18.37
CA PRO A 72 30.66 4.64 19.13
C PRO A 72 31.75 3.56 19.13
N VAL A 73 32.95 3.91 19.58
CA VAL A 73 34.10 2.99 19.68
C VAL A 73 33.76 1.73 20.52
N THR A 74 32.81 1.83 21.44
CA THR A 74 32.37 0.71 22.31
C THR A 74 31.39 -0.25 21.61
N GLY A 75 31.10 -0.08 20.32
CA GLY A 75 30.21 -0.91 19.54
C GLY A 75 28.85 -0.24 19.27
N MET A 76 28.08 -0.81 18.34
CA MET A 76 26.76 -0.27 17.97
C MET A 76 25.79 -0.35 19.14
N ILE A 77 24.99 0.71 19.31
CA ILE A 77 23.92 0.80 20.29
C ILE A 77 22.73 1.55 19.67
N GLY A 78 21.52 1.10 19.94
CA GLY A 78 20.33 1.76 19.43
C GLY A 78 19.11 0.86 19.30
N LYS A 79 18.24 1.21 18.35
CA LYS A 79 17.02 0.48 18.03
C LYS A 79 16.88 0.36 16.51
N VAL A 80 16.48 -0.80 16.07
CA VAL A 80 16.06 -1.08 14.69
C VAL A 80 14.63 -1.60 14.74
N SER A 81 13.76 -1.15 13.84
CA SER A 81 12.37 -1.56 13.83
C SER A 81 11.82 -1.71 12.42
N ASP A 82 10.97 -2.70 12.24
CA ASP A 82 10.19 -2.95 11.04
C ASP A 82 8.71 -2.73 11.36
N ARG A 83 8.07 -1.83 10.63
CA ARG A 83 6.63 -1.53 10.79
C ARG A 83 5.86 -2.12 9.64
N TYR A 84 5.08 -3.17 9.93
CA TYR A 84 4.22 -3.86 8.99
C TYR A 84 2.83 -3.25 9.03
N THR A 85 2.28 -2.87 7.87
CA THR A 85 0.86 -2.49 7.76
C THR A 85 0.04 -3.73 7.46
N ILE A 86 -0.99 -3.98 8.27
CA ILE A 86 -1.87 -5.15 8.17
C ILE A 86 -3.30 -4.67 7.98
N ILE A 87 -4.01 -5.25 7.01
CA ILE A 87 -5.42 -4.93 6.70
C ILE A 87 -6.24 -6.22 6.76
N PRO A 88 -7.11 -6.38 7.76
CA PRO A 88 -8.05 -7.49 7.81
C PRO A 88 -9.18 -7.30 6.80
N GLN A 89 -9.45 -8.32 6.00
CA GLN A 89 -10.46 -8.28 4.95
C GLN A 89 -11.87 -8.59 5.48
N PHE A 90 -11.98 -9.38 6.54
CA PHE A 90 -13.26 -9.87 7.06
C PHE A 90 -13.35 -9.67 8.57
N LYS A 91 -14.61 -9.59 9.07
CA LYS A 91 -14.91 -9.64 10.49
C LYS A 91 -14.45 -10.96 11.10
N GLY A 92 -13.87 -10.91 12.28
CA GLY A 92 -13.42 -12.09 13.01
C GLY A 92 -12.37 -11.78 14.07
N LYS A 93 -11.96 -12.79 14.80
CA LYS A 93 -10.81 -12.73 15.71
C LYS A 93 -9.64 -13.42 15.05
N TYR A 94 -8.53 -12.70 14.93
CA TYR A 94 -7.31 -13.18 14.32
C TYR A 94 -6.19 -13.21 15.35
N THR A 95 -5.45 -14.31 15.35
CA THR A 95 -4.33 -14.50 16.26
C THR A 95 -3.03 -14.44 15.49
N ILE A 96 -2.15 -13.51 15.88
CA ILE A 96 -0.76 -13.50 15.44
C ILE A 96 0.04 -14.27 16.48
N LYS A 97 0.66 -15.37 16.05
CA LYS A 97 1.47 -16.23 16.93
C LYS A 97 2.68 -15.48 17.47
N PRO A 98 3.20 -15.88 18.65
CA PRO A 98 4.43 -15.32 19.18
C PRO A 98 5.57 -15.39 18.17
N ILE A 99 6.26 -14.26 18.02
CA ILE A 99 7.44 -14.14 17.16
C ILE A 99 8.67 -14.34 18.03
N THR A 100 9.60 -15.19 17.58
CA THR A 100 10.82 -15.50 18.34
C THR A 100 12.02 -14.78 17.72
N PHE A 101 12.85 -14.20 18.57
CA PHE A 101 14.13 -13.61 18.25
C PHE A 101 15.23 -14.28 19.04
N SER A 102 16.25 -14.81 18.36
CA SER A 102 17.39 -15.46 19.01
C SER A 102 18.68 -14.71 18.72
N TYR A 103 19.52 -14.56 19.75
CA TYR A 103 20.80 -13.90 19.65
C TYR A 103 21.86 -14.63 20.50
N TYR A 104 23.12 -14.40 20.17
CA TYR A 104 24.25 -14.87 20.96
C TYR A 104 24.67 -13.79 21.95
N ASP A 105 24.56 -14.09 23.24
CA ASP A 105 25.00 -13.18 24.30
C ASP A 105 26.48 -13.45 24.62
N VAL A 106 27.32 -12.48 24.28
CA VAL A 106 28.78 -12.55 24.46
C VAL A 106 29.19 -12.65 25.95
N LYS A 107 28.37 -12.01 26.82
CA LYS A 107 28.69 -12.02 28.27
C LYS A 107 28.51 -13.39 28.92
N THR A 108 27.45 -14.08 28.51
CA THR A 108 27.13 -15.41 29.04
C THR A 108 27.63 -16.54 28.15
N SER A 109 28.22 -16.20 26.97
CA SER A 109 28.71 -17.15 25.96
C SER A 109 27.64 -18.17 25.57
N SER A 110 26.39 -17.73 25.44
CA SER A 110 25.26 -18.62 25.18
C SER A 110 24.22 -17.96 24.27
N TYR A 111 23.47 -18.83 23.60
CA TYR A 111 22.28 -18.36 22.82
C TYR A 111 21.13 -18.06 23.76
N LYS A 112 20.48 -16.92 23.52
CA LYS A 112 19.26 -16.52 24.19
C LYS A 112 18.14 -16.36 23.16
N THR A 113 16.91 -16.72 23.56
CA THR A 113 15.72 -16.57 22.74
C THR A 113 14.68 -15.78 23.51
N ILE A 114 14.18 -14.71 22.89
CA ILE A 114 13.07 -13.90 23.39
C ILE A 114 11.87 -14.16 22.48
N ALA A 115 10.70 -14.40 23.07
CA ALA A 115 9.45 -14.53 22.35
C ALA A 115 8.54 -13.34 22.67
N SER A 116 7.85 -12.83 21.67
CA SER A 116 6.77 -11.87 21.89
C SER A 116 5.57 -12.54 22.53
N GLN A 117 4.63 -11.74 23.03
CA GLN A 117 3.32 -12.23 23.40
C GLN A 117 2.50 -12.57 22.15
N GLU A 118 1.51 -13.42 22.32
CA GLU A 118 0.45 -13.64 21.33
C GLU A 118 -0.40 -12.39 21.21
N ILE A 119 -0.73 -11.99 19.96
CA ILE A 119 -1.53 -10.80 19.70
C ILE A 119 -2.86 -11.23 19.11
N ILE A 120 -3.96 -10.88 19.78
CA ILE A 120 -5.32 -11.14 19.32
C ILE A 120 -5.88 -9.84 18.74
N ILE A 121 -6.27 -9.88 17.47
CA ILE A 121 -6.89 -8.77 16.75
C ILE A 121 -8.38 -9.06 16.64
N ASP A 122 -9.22 -8.18 17.17
CA ASP A 122 -10.67 -8.25 17.13
C ASP A 122 -11.19 -7.33 16.00
N VAL A 123 -11.65 -7.93 14.90
CA VAL A 123 -12.11 -7.21 13.72
C VAL A 123 -13.63 -7.18 13.71
N LEU A 124 -14.16 -5.97 13.84
CA LEU A 124 -15.59 -5.69 13.78
C LEU A 124 -16.08 -5.60 12.33
N GLU A 125 -17.41 -5.58 12.15
CA GLU A 125 -18.00 -5.38 10.84
C GLU A 125 -17.61 -4.04 10.24
N GLY A 126 -17.10 -4.07 9.01
CA GLY A 126 -16.69 -2.85 8.30
C GLY A 126 -17.87 -2.17 7.61
N ASP A 127 -17.79 -0.86 7.44
CA ASP A 127 -18.79 -0.08 6.72
C ASP A 127 -18.69 -0.35 5.20
N GLY A 128 -19.18 -1.51 4.76
CA GLY A 128 -19.44 -1.75 3.32
C GLY A 128 -18.48 -2.61 2.52
N VAL A 129 -17.63 -3.44 3.12
CA VAL A 129 -16.91 -4.49 2.36
C VAL A 129 -17.80 -5.73 2.30
N LEU A 130 -18.07 -6.16 1.07
CA LEU A 130 -18.98 -7.25 0.72
C LEU A 130 -18.67 -8.52 1.51
N ALA A 131 -19.48 -8.81 2.52
CA ALA A 131 -19.62 -10.17 3.00
C ALA A 131 -20.17 -10.99 1.82
N ALA A 132 -19.36 -11.90 1.29
CA ALA A 132 -19.87 -13.00 0.49
C ALA A 132 -20.71 -13.90 1.40
N SER A 133 -21.91 -13.45 1.72
CA SER A 133 -22.92 -14.25 2.41
C SER A 133 -23.52 -15.21 1.41
N ASN A 134 -23.03 -16.44 1.40
CA ASN A 134 -23.82 -17.58 0.95
C ASN A 134 -24.96 -17.79 1.94
N THR A 135 -26.04 -17.05 1.80
CA THR A 135 -27.31 -17.38 2.38
C THR A 135 -28.40 -17.07 1.37
N LYS A 136 -28.95 -18.15 0.80
CA LYS A 136 -30.24 -18.13 0.10
C LYS A 136 -31.30 -17.59 1.06
N THR A 137 -31.82 -16.40 0.86
CA THR A 137 -33.19 -16.05 1.23
C THR A 137 -33.57 -14.66 0.71
N ASN A 138 -34.63 -14.63 -0.10
CA ASN A 138 -35.56 -13.53 -0.42
C ASN A 138 -35.03 -12.15 -0.85
N LYS A 139 -35.30 -11.89 -2.14
CA LYS A 139 -35.24 -10.58 -2.80
C LYS A 139 -36.01 -9.51 -2.01
N GLN A 140 -35.32 -8.60 -1.37
CA GLN A 140 -35.76 -7.24 -1.19
C GLN A 140 -34.77 -6.33 -1.94
N VAL A 141 -35.30 -5.67 -2.97
CA VAL A 141 -34.55 -4.70 -3.77
C VAL A 141 -34.32 -3.45 -2.91
N ILE A 142 -33.19 -3.38 -2.25
CA ILE A 142 -32.71 -2.14 -1.65
C ILE A 142 -31.93 -1.42 -2.75
N GLN A 143 -32.48 -0.28 -3.22
CA GLN A 143 -31.77 0.64 -4.10
C GLN A 143 -30.51 1.15 -3.38
N LYS A 144 -29.37 0.49 -3.61
CA LYS A 144 -28.07 1.01 -3.19
C LYS A 144 -27.70 2.19 -4.08
N LYS A 145 -27.61 3.38 -3.49
CA LYS A 145 -26.92 4.52 -4.07
C LYS A 145 -25.50 4.06 -4.46
N GLN A 146 -25.27 3.88 -5.74
CA GLN A 146 -23.95 3.47 -6.26
C GLN A 146 -22.95 4.61 -6.01
N VAL A 147 -22.00 4.38 -5.10
CA VAL A 147 -20.91 5.32 -4.80
C VAL A 147 -19.72 5.14 -5.78
N PHE A 148 -19.67 4.01 -6.49
CA PHE A 148 -18.68 3.77 -7.53
C PHE A 148 -19.37 3.54 -8.87
N GLN A 149 -19.16 4.46 -9.83
CA GLN A 149 -19.46 4.20 -11.22
C GLN A 149 -18.31 3.36 -11.79
N TYR A 150 -18.65 2.15 -12.27
CA TYR A 150 -17.70 1.38 -13.06
C TYR A 150 -17.29 2.19 -14.30
N ASN A 151 -16.00 2.22 -14.62
CA ASN A 151 -15.55 2.72 -15.90
C ASN A 151 -16.32 2.00 -17.02
N LYS A 152 -16.98 2.76 -17.90
CA LYS A 152 -17.68 2.18 -19.05
C LYS A 152 -16.68 1.36 -19.86
N LEU A 153 -16.89 0.05 -19.95
CA LEU A 153 -16.10 -0.87 -20.78
C LEU A 153 -16.28 -0.63 -22.29
N LYS A 154 -17.26 0.19 -22.67
CA LYS A 154 -17.48 0.70 -24.04
C LYS A 154 -17.59 2.22 -23.95
N SER A 155 -16.55 2.92 -24.33
CA SER A 155 -16.63 4.33 -24.68
C SER A 155 -17.03 4.43 -26.14
N GLU A 156 -18.23 4.88 -26.41
CA GLU A 156 -18.59 5.41 -27.71
C GLU A 156 -17.90 6.77 -27.82
N PHE A 157 -16.88 6.84 -28.65
CA PHE A 157 -16.27 8.10 -29.01
C PHE A 157 -17.21 8.77 -30.00
N ASP A 158 -17.96 9.76 -29.55
CA ASP A 158 -18.61 10.71 -30.48
C ASP A 158 -17.50 11.43 -31.24
N VAL A 159 -17.39 11.15 -32.50
CA VAL A 159 -16.53 11.90 -33.41
C VAL A 159 -17.13 13.31 -33.42
N LYS A 160 -16.56 14.23 -32.64
CA LYS A 160 -16.85 15.63 -32.71
C LYS A 160 -16.55 16.04 -34.15
N SER A 161 -17.59 16.20 -34.98
CA SER A 161 -17.47 16.66 -36.36
C SER A 161 -16.72 17.99 -36.28
N LYS A 162 -15.42 17.96 -36.54
CA LYS A 162 -14.67 19.17 -36.84
C LYS A 162 -15.29 19.69 -38.14
N VAL A 163 -15.99 20.79 -38.07
CA VAL A 163 -16.26 21.56 -39.26
C VAL A 163 -14.90 22.05 -39.72
N ASP A 164 -14.26 21.29 -40.57
CA ASP A 164 -12.98 21.68 -41.14
C ASP A 164 -13.27 22.92 -42.00
N PHE A 165 -12.83 24.08 -41.54
CA PHE A 165 -12.88 25.34 -42.28
C PHE A 165 -12.18 25.18 -43.63
N LEU A 166 -11.05 24.41 -43.67
CA LEU A 166 -10.35 23.98 -44.86
C LEU A 166 -11.23 23.01 -45.67
N GLY A 167 -11.66 23.41 -46.86
CA GLY A 167 -12.54 22.62 -47.74
C GLY A 167 -14.03 22.99 -47.65
N SER A 168 -14.42 23.94 -46.77
CA SER A 168 -15.79 24.45 -46.74
C SER A 168 -16.02 25.41 -47.87
N GLY A 169 -17.28 25.54 -48.31
CA GLY A 169 -17.68 26.52 -49.32
C GLY A 169 -17.29 27.96 -48.96
N LEU A 170 -17.25 28.28 -47.67
CA LEU A 170 -16.82 29.57 -47.14
C LEU A 170 -15.31 29.80 -47.35
N PHE A 171 -14.49 28.75 -47.22
CA PHE A 171 -13.06 28.83 -47.50
C PHE A 171 -12.78 29.16 -48.98
N TYR A 172 -13.45 28.47 -49.90
CA TYR A 172 -13.28 28.73 -51.34
C TYR A 172 -13.85 30.10 -51.77
N SER A 173 -14.98 30.54 -51.21
CA SER A 173 -15.54 31.85 -51.51
C SER A 173 -14.61 33.00 -51.07
N LEU A 174 -13.98 32.86 -49.92
CA LEU A 174 -13.05 33.84 -49.38
C LEU A 174 -11.71 33.89 -50.15
N LEU A 175 -11.31 32.74 -50.70
CA LEU A 175 -10.12 32.61 -51.55
C LEU A 175 -10.32 33.20 -52.93
N ILE A 176 -11.54 33.08 -53.53
CA ILE A 176 -11.87 33.57 -54.89
C ILE A 176 -12.27 35.06 -54.85
N ALA A 177 -12.82 35.56 -53.75
CA ALA A 177 -13.29 36.96 -53.64
C ALA A 177 -12.23 38.00 -54.03
N PRO A 178 -10.97 37.98 -53.61
CA PRO A 178 -9.98 38.96 -54.03
C PRO A 178 -9.62 38.87 -55.50
N LEU A 179 -9.71 37.67 -56.09
CA LEU A 179 -9.40 37.46 -57.51
C LEU A 179 -10.49 38.05 -58.42
N LEU A 180 -11.76 38.07 -57.98
CA LEU A 180 -12.86 38.71 -58.65
C LEU A 180 -12.87 40.25 -58.50
N LEU A 181 -12.29 40.77 -57.39
CA LEU A 181 -12.20 42.21 -57.16
C LEU A 181 -11.20 42.91 -58.09
N ILE A 182 -10.13 42.21 -58.52
CA ILE A 182 -9.08 42.78 -59.38
C ILE A 182 -9.64 43.30 -60.71
N PRO A 183 -10.39 42.55 -61.51
CA PRO A 183 -10.96 43.05 -62.76
C PRO A 183 -11.97 44.18 -62.55
N VAL A 184 -12.75 44.13 -61.45
CA VAL A 184 -13.73 45.22 -61.15
C VAL A 184 -12.99 46.53 -60.87
N VAL A 185 -11.91 46.50 -60.10
CA VAL A 185 -11.09 47.68 -59.81
C VAL A 185 -10.43 48.20 -61.10
N VAL A 186 -9.96 47.30 -61.98
CA VAL A 186 -9.33 47.72 -63.24
C VAL A 186 -10.34 48.36 -64.15
N VAL A 187 -11.60 47.88 -64.22
CA VAL A 187 -12.65 48.48 -65.01
C VAL A 187 -13.05 49.85 -64.45
N LEU A 188 -13.23 49.99 -63.15
CA LEU A 188 -13.58 51.26 -62.51
C LEU A 188 -12.42 52.31 -62.59
N ARG A 189 -11.21 51.95 -62.76
CA ARG A 189 -10.10 52.90 -63.00
C ARG A 189 -9.96 53.36 -64.42
N LYS A 190 -10.66 52.68 -65.39
CA LYS A 190 -10.64 53.07 -66.82
C LYS A 190 -11.79 53.95 -67.23
N GLN A 191 -12.73 54.22 -66.34
CA GLN A 191 -13.74 55.23 -66.46
C GLN A 191 -13.30 56.53 -65.77
#